data_2f7af5b4960b6048e71726ce5c403fcb
#
_entry.id   2f7af5b4960b6048e71726ce5c403fcb
#
_cell.length_a   1.000
_cell.length_b   1.000
_cell.length_c   1.000
_cell.angle_alpha   90.00
_cell.angle_beta   90.00
_cell.angle_gamma   90.00
#
_symmetry.space_group_name_H-M   'P 1'
#
loop_
_entity.id
_entity.type
_entity.pdbx_description
1 polymer ?
#
loop_
_entity_poly.entity_id
_entity_poly.type
_entity_poly.pdbx_seq_one_letter_code
_entity_poly.pdbx_strand_id
1 'polypeptide(L)'
;MSAWVRCLLLSGIVVFAVPLSLPAAENPAPAPNSDPFYQQLRNLMLSSEAVGVSNFTLHRDVGTFLLRSGTVCFVGPVNGKVTGAAFNGEGSFVLDPGLNPERKSLKLLTKEDNFNETFNQAVFRFTDATYDEIKKAGGAGAGGCDAGLLKDTQNTTRHKFKSNMEARLLVDVLSPEAGGYFAAFIHGRRYSGKELFEIDPNKGSDQVHFSTYEDNKAGEWMALNLFDRRIVAGHPSDIKHLALDVTFEKGGNLEGKATAEIVALRNGLRVVPLNLFPSLRVQRVSVDGQAATFIQENKNEDADFAVVLPRPLKAGEKFPITTTYAGKDAVINTGDGNYYPVARDDWYPNQP
;
A
#
# COMPACT_ATOMS: atom_id res chain seq x y z
N MET A 1 -67.20 -4.94 -77.19
CA MET A 1 -67.12 -5.82 -76.00
C MET A 1 -65.66 -5.65 -75.49
N SER A 2 -65.48 -4.80 -74.50
CA SER A 2 -64.18 -4.44 -73.99
C SER A 2 -64.05 -5.01 -72.57
N ALA A 3 -63.02 -5.88 -72.41
CA ALA A 3 -62.69 -6.46 -71.10
C ALA A 3 -61.57 -5.64 -70.41
N TRP A 4 -61.91 -5.12 -69.23
CA TRP A 4 -60.97 -4.40 -68.38
C TRP A 4 -60.23 -5.40 -67.47
N VAL A 5 -58.90 -5.49 -67.57
CA VAL A 5 -58.06 -6.24 -66.62
C VAL A 5 -57.58 -5.24 -65.58
N ARG A 6 -57.98 -5.47 -64.32
CA ARG A 6 -57.45 -4.75 -63.14
C ARG A 6 -56.20 -5.48 -62.62
N CYS A 7 -55.07 -4.81 -62.70
CA CYS A 7 -53.81 -5.25 -62.09
C CYS A 7 -53.81 -4.80 -60.62
N LEU A 8 -53.80 -5.74 -59.64
CA LEU A 8 -53.61 -5.49 -58.22
C LEU A 8 -52.14 -5.47 -57.92
N LEU A 9 -51.59 -4.29 -57.58
CA LEU A 9 -50.24 -4.15 -57.05
C LEU A 9 -50.26 -4.46 -55.54
N LEU A 10 -49.73 -5.59 -55.14
CA LEU A 10 -49.43 -5.92 -53.74
C LEU A 10 -48.14 -5.21 -53.36
N SER A 11 -48.23 -4.13 -52.54
CA SER A 11 -47.06 -3.50 -51.89
C SER A 11 -46.67 -4.32 -50.65
N GLY A 12 -45.64 -5.13 -50.77
CA GLY A 12 -45.02 -5.81 -49.61
C GLY A 12 -44.28 -4.82 -48.74
N ILE A 13 -44.75 -4.59 -47.51
CA ILE A 13 -43.97 -3.85 -46.48
C ILE A 13 -42.94 -4.81 -45.91
N VAL A 14 -41.69 -4.62 -46.25
CA VAL A 14 -40.54 -5.32 -45.58
C VAL A 14 -40.24 -4.59 -44.30
N VAL A 15 -40.66 -5.15 -43.17
CA VAL A 15 -40.32 -4.66 -41.84
C VAL A 15 -38.93 -5.19 -41.50
N PHE A 16 -37.91 -4.32 -41.59
CA PHE A 16 -36.59 -4.61 -41.04
C PHE A 16 -36.63 -4.58 -39.52
N ALA A 17 -36.64 -5.74 -38.88
CA ALA A 17 -36.43 -5.85 -37.44
C ALA A 17 -34.95 -5.53 -37.16
N VAL A 18 -34.67 -4.31 -36.70
CA VAL A 18 -33.38 -3.96 -36.12
C VAL A 18 -33.30 -4.65 -34.77
N PRO A 19 -32.32 -5.55 -34.52
CA PRO A 19 -32.18 -6.11 -33.20
C PRO A 19 -31.77 -4.98 -32.22
N LEU A 20 -32.66 -4.64 -31.31
CA LEU A 20 -32.30 -3.85 -30.13
C LEU A 20 -31.34 -4.71 -29.31
N SER A 21 -30.06 -4.44 -29.46
CA SER A 21 -29.07 -4.91 -28.49
C SER A 21 -29.35 -4.21 -27.16
N LEU A 22 -29.98 -4.92 -26.24
CA LEU A 22 -30.04 -4.50 -24.85
C LEU A 22 -28.60 -4.30 -24.37
N PRO A 23 -28.28 -3.15 -23.74
CA PRO A 23 -26.99 -3.00 -23.13
C PRO A 23 -26.82 -4.15 -22.12
N ALA A 24 -25.69 -4.86 -22.22
CA ALA A 24 -25.34 -5.88 -21.26
C ALA A 24 -25.43 -5.25 -19.86
N ALA A 25 -26.16 -5.88 -18.96
CA ALA A 25 -26.25 -5.40 -17.58
C ALA A 25 -24.82 -5.26 -17.05
N GLU A 26 -24.37 -4.03 -16.80
CA GLU A 26 -23.07 -3.80 -16.16
C GLU A 26 -23.12 -4.54 -14.82
N ASN A 27 -22.20 -5.47 -14.62
CA ASN A 27 -22.01 -6.07 -13.31
C ASN A 27 -21.77 -4.92 -12.30
N PRO A 28 -22.44 -4.95 -11.14
CA PRO A 28 -22.25 -3.92 -10.14
C PRO A 28 -20.76 -3.82 -9.80
N ALA A 29 -20.24 -2.59 -9.71
CA ALA A 29 -18.84 -2.38 -9.37
C ALA A 29 -18.53 -3.04 -8.02
N PRO A 30 -17.38 -3.72 -7.87
CA PRO A 30 -16.98 -4.28 -6.59
C PRO A 30 -16.96 -3.19 -5.51
N ALA A 31 -17.37 -3.54 -4.30
CA ALA A 31 -17.28 -2.62 -3.17
C ALA A 31 -15.80 -2.28 -2.88
N PRO A 32 -15.48 -1.06 -2.43
CA PRO A 32 -14.12 -0.74 -1.98
C PRO A 32 -13.71 -1.67 -0.83
N ASN A 33 -12.42 -1.94 -0.73
CA ASN A 33 -11.81 -2.79 0.30
C ASN A 33 -12.32 -4.25 0.32
N SER A 34 -12.98 -4.73 -0.72
CA SER A 34 -13.59 -6.07 -0.75
C SER A 34 -12.64 -7.22 -1.09
N ASP A 35 -11.35 -6.93 -1.36
CA ASP A 35 -10.38 -7.99 -1.62
C ASP A 35 -10.21 -8.89 -0.38
N PRO A 36 -10.36 -10.23 -0.51
CA PRO A 36 -10.34 -11.13 0.63
C PRO A 36 -8.97 -11.21 1.32
N PHE A 37 -7.87 -11.09 0.59
CA PHE A 37 -6.53 -11.11 1.18
C PHE A 37 -6.22 -9.79 1.89
N TYR A 38 -6.70 -8.68 1.36
CA TYR A 38 -6.64 -7.40 2.07
C TYR A 38 -7.38 -7.49 3.42
N GLN A 39 -8.59 -8.05 3.42
CA GLN A 39 -9.36 -8.24 4.64
C GLN A 39 -8.66 -9.17 5.65
N GLN A 40 -7.97 -10.21 5.18
CA GLN A 40 -7.14 -11.06 6.04
C GLN A 40 -5.96 -10.27 6.63
N LEU A 41 -5.27 -9.43 5.84
CA LEU A 41 -4.19 -8.57 6.32
C LEU A 41 -4.69 -7.55 7.37
N ARG A 42 -5.90 -7.01 7.19
CA ARG A 42 -6.53 -6.08 8.15
C ARG A 42 -6.87 -6.73 9.48
N ASN A 43 -7.14 -8.03 9.49
CA ASN A 43 -7.62 -8.78 10.64
C ASN A 43 -6.60 -9.85 11.09
N LEU A 44 -5.31 -9.60 10.89
CA LEU A 44 -4.26 -10.54 11.29
C LEU A 44 -4.28 -10.79 12.79
N MET A 45 -4.08 -12.07 13.12
CA MET A 45 -3.90 -12.55 14.49
C MET A 45 -2.65 -13.42 14.57
N LEU A 46 -2.08 -13.55 15.76
CA LEU A 46 -1.00 -14.51 16.01
C LEU A 46 -1.53 -15.92 15.81
N SER A 47 -0.72 -16.75 15.16
CA SER A 47 -0.97 -18.18 15.01
C SER A 47 -0.44 -18.96 16.23
N SER A 48 -0.59 -20.28 16.21
CA SER A 48 0.05 -21.15 17.20
C SER A 48 1.54 -21.37 16.95
N GLU A 49 2.09 -20.84 15.85
CA GLU A 49 3.49 -21.01 15.49
C GLU A 49 4.37 -20.04 16.27
N ALA A 50 5.25 -20.58 17.10
CA ALA A 50 6.19 -19.83 17.90
C ALA A 50 7.58 -20.47 17.89
N VAL A 51 8.61 -19.63 17.93
CA VAL A 51 10.02 -20.02 17.88
C VAL A 51 10.78 -19.33 18.99
N GLY A 52 11.53 -20.11 19.78
CA GLY A 52 12.49 -19.58 20.74
C GLY A 52 13.75 -19.10 20.04
N VAL A 53 14.22 -17.89 20.38
CA VAL A 53 15.47 -17.32 19.83
C VAL A 53 16.48 -17.04 20.94
N SER A 54 17.77 -17.22 20.61
CA SER A 54 18.88 -16.90 21.49
C SER A 54 20.04 -16.33 20.68
N ASN A 55 20.46 -15.10 20.97
CA ASN A 55 21.50 -14.38 20.29
C ASN A 55 21.34 -14.37 18.75
N PHE A 56 20.10 -14.28 18.28
CA PHE A 56 19.78 -14.20 16.86
C PHE A 56 19.91 -12.77 16.35
N THR A 57 20.69 -12.59 15.28
CA THR A 57 20.89 -11.29 14.65
C THR A 57 20.16 -11.21 13.31
N LEU A 58 19.32 -10.19 13.16
CA LEU A 58 18.61 -9.86 11.94
C LEU A 58 19.15 -8.55 11.37
N HIS A 59 19.82 -8.61 10.22
CA HIS A 59 20.33 -7.43 9.52
C HIS A 59 19.33 -6.98 8.46
N ARG A 60 19.02 -5.68 8.47
CA ARG A 60 18.14 -5.03 7.49
C ARG A 60 18.73 -3.69 7.08
N ASP A 61 19.49 -3.71 5.99
CA ASP A 61 20.21 -2.54 5.46
C ASP A 61 21.10 -1.90 6.55
N VAL A 62 20.80 -0.66 6.95
CA VAL A 62 21.49 0.07 8.02
C VAL A 62 20.99 -0.28 9.43
N GLY A 63 19.95 -1.11 9.53
CA GLY A 63 19.36 -1.57 10.79
C GLY A 63 19.84 -2.96 11.21
N THR A 64 20.17 -3.13 12.47
CA THR A 64 20.55 -4.42 13.05
C THR A 64 19.75 -4.69 14.32
N PHE A 65 19.04 -5.80 14.34
CA PHE A 65 18.29 -6.30 15.49
C PHE A 65 19.01 -7.50 16.09
N LEU A 66 19.35 -7.44 17.36
CA LEU A 66 19.84 -8.58 18.13
C LEU A 66 18.74 -9.04 19.09
N LEU A 67 18.14 -10.19 18.82
CA LEU A 67 17.21 -10.86 19.72
C LEU A 67 18.02 -11.76 20.66
N ARG A 68 18.34 -11.25 21.87
CA ARG A 68 19.24 -11.92 22.84
C ARG A 68 18.64 -13.19 23.38
N SER A 69 17.37 -13.11 23.81
CA SER A 69 16.62 -14.24 24.30
C SER A 69 15.14 -13.93 24.25
N GLY A 70 14.30 -14.90 23.91
CA GLY A 70 12.86 -14.69 23.90
C GLY A 70 12.13 -15.62 22.93
N THR A 71 10.89 -15.26 22.66
CA THR A 71 9.99 -15.98 21.77
C THR A 71 9.51 -15.07 20.65
N VAL A 72 9.52 -15.59 19.42
CA VAL A 72 8.90 -14.97 18.25
C VAL A 72 7.65 -15.78 17.90
N CYS A 73 6.49 -15.13 17.89
CA CYS A 73 5.20 -15.71 17.52
C CYS A 73 4.77 -15.15 16.16
N PHE A 74 4.54 -16.02 15.20
CA PHE A 74 4.18 -15.60 13.85
C PHE A 74 2.68 -15.35 13.70
N VAL A 75 2.31 -14.45 12.80
CA VAL A 75 0.92 -14.25 12.36
C VAL A 75 0.47 -15.40 11.46
N GLY A 76 -0.84 -15.59 11.33
CA GLY A 76 -1.41 -16.52 10.37
C GLY A 76 -1.02 -16.15 8.93
N PRO A 77 -0.81 -17.14 8.04
CA PRO A 77 -0.44 -16.87 6.65
C PRO A 77 -1.61 -16.25 5.87
N VAL A 78 -1.29 -15.32 4.97
CA VAL A 78 -2.21 -14.74 3.99
C VAL A 78 -1.72 -15.11 2.60
N ASN A 79 -2.55 -15.71 1.78
CA ASN A 79 -2.16 -16.27 0.48
C ASN A 79 -0.89 -17.15 0.56
N GLY A 80 -0.77 -17.95 1.64
CA GLY A 80 0.38 -18.83 1.88
C GLY A 80 1.66 -18.14 2.36
N LYS A 81 1.64 -16.81 2.57
CA LYS A 81 2.79 -16.02 3.05
C LYS A 81 2.57 -15.55 4.48
N VAL A 82 3.56 -15.75 5.35
CA VAL A 82 3.60 -15.17 6.69
C VAL A 82 4.17 -13.76 6.58
N THR A 83 3.42 -12.77 7.07
CA THR A 83 3.73 -11.33 6.86
C THR A 83 4.00 -10.57 8.14
N GLY A 84 4.25 -11.27 9.23
CA GLY A 84 4.57 -10.60 10.49
C GLY A 84 4.79 -11.55 11.65
N ALA A 85 5.32 -10.98 12.72
CA ALA A 85 5.57 -11.67 13.97
C ALA A 85 5.57 -10.68 15.15
N ALA A 86 5.22 -11.15 16.33
CA ALA A 86 5.47 -10.46 17.58
C ALA A 86 6.67 -11.10 18.30
N PHE A 87 7.51 -10.29 18.90
CA PHE A 87 8.63 -10.72 19.75
C PHE A 87 8.38 -10.31 21.19
N ASN A 88 8.64 -11.23 22.09
CA ASN A 88 8.66 -10.99 23.53
C ASN A 88 9.93 -11.58 24.13
N GLY A 89 10.79 -10.73 24.71
CA GLY A 89 12.08 -11.14 25.23
C GLY A 89 13.02 -9.97 25.47
N GLU A 90 14.32 -10.19 25.36
CA GLU A 90 15.36 -9.16 25.44
C GLU A 90 15.97 -8.95 24.07
N GLY A 91 15.95 -7.71 23.58
CA GLY A 91 16.52 -7.35 22.30
C GLY A 91 17.19 -5.98 22.30
N SER A 92 17.95 -5.73 21.25
CA SER A 92 18.50 -4.41 20.95
C SER A 92 18.42 -4.12 19.45
N PHE A 93 18.26 -2.86 19.13
CA PHE A 93 18.25 -2.32 17.76
C PHE A 93 19.34 -1.28 17.62
N VAL A 94 20.12 -1.38 16.55
CA VAL A 94 21.12 -0.39 16.16
C VAL A 94 20.80 0.10 14.76
N LEU A 95 20.66 1.42 14.61
CA LEU A 95 20.64 2.10 13.32
C LEU A 95 22.00 2.76 13.11
N ASP A 96 22.77 2.28 12.14
CA ASP A 96 24.09 2.80 11.79
C ASP A 96 24.14 3.21 10.30
N PRO A 97 23.80 4.47 9.99
CA PRO A 97 23.78 4.96 8.61
C PRO A 97 25.15 4.81 7.94
N GLY A 98 25.14 4.35 6.69
CA GLY A 98 26.36 4.07 5.94
C GLY A 98 27.14 5.33 5.52
N LEU A 99 26.46 6.47 5.36
CA LEU A 99 27.04 7.70 4.84
C LEU A 99 27.28 8.74 5.93
N ASN A 100 28.40 9.47 5.84
CA ASN A 100 28.75 10.51 6.81
C ASN A 100 27.69 11.65 6.96
N PRO A 101 27.04 12.15 5.92
CA PRO A 101 25.96 13.13 6.08
C PRO A 101 24.80 12.61 6.93
N GLU A 102 24.41 11.34 6.72
CA GLU A 102 23.34 10.68 7.45
C GLU A 102 23.68 10.50 8.93
N ARG A 103 24.92 10.06 9.24
CA ARG A 103 25.42 9.99 10.63
C ARG A 103 25.39 11.35 11.33
N LYS A 104 25.76 12.41 10.62
CA LYS A 104 25.69 13.76 11.16
C LYS A 104 24.26 14.19 11.46
N SER A 105 23.31 13.85 10.60
CA SER A 105 21.89 14.11 10.81
C SER A 105 21.37 13.30 12.02
N LEU A 106 21.71 12.03 12.12
CA LEU A 106 21.34 11.20 13.27
C LEU A 106 21.92 11.75 14.58
N LYS A 107 23.15 12.24 14.56
CA LYS A 107 23.79 12.87 15.72
C LYS A 107 23.10 14.13 16.21
N LEU A 108 22.44 14.87 15.34
CA LEU A 108 21.63 16.03 15.77
C LEU A 108 20.45 15.60 16.64
N LEU A 109 19.87 14.43 16.36
CA LEU A 109 18.73 13.87 17.06
C LEU A 109 19.14 13.12 18.35
N THR A 110 20.12 12.21 18.23
CA THR A 110 20.48 11.26 19.29
C THR A 110 21.66 11.74 20.15
N LYS A 111 22.44 12.73 19.68
CA LYS A 111 23.76 13.16 20.20
C LYS A 111 24.86 12.09 20.04
N GLU A 112 24.59 11.01 19.33
CA GLU A 112 25.50 9.88 19.05
C GLU A 112 25.60 9.66 17.54
N ASP A 113 26.66 8.99 17.08
CA ASP A 113 26.87 8.72 15.65
C ASP A 113 26.00 7.59 15.11
N ASN A 114 25.38 6.83 16.01
CA ASN A 114 24.38 5.81 15.71
C ASN A 114 23.19 5.91 16.69
N PHE A 115 22.08 5.25 16.36
CA PHE A 115 20.97 5.05 17.30
C PHE A 115 21.08 3.64 17.88
N ASN A 116 21.00 3.51 19.20
CA ASN A 116 21.09 2.22 19.88
C ASN A 116 20.01 2.14 20.95
N GLU A 117 19.03 1.29 20.71
CA GLU A 117 17.87 1.08 21.59
C GLU A 117 17.86 -0.36 22.13
N THR A 118 17.33 -0.53 23.34
CA THR A 118 17.01 -1.83 23.91
C THR A 118 15.50 -1.99 24.07
N PHE A 119 14.99 -3.20 23.86
CA PHE A 119 13.56 -3.45 23.91
C PHE A 119 13.24 -4.83 24.46
N ASN A 120 12.00 -4.98 24.96
CA ASN A 120 11.48 -6.29 25.37
C ASN A 120 10.39 -6.79 24.45
N GLN A 121 9.78 -5.90 23.70
CA GLN A 121 8.69 -6.19 22.80
C GLN A 121 8.92 -5.50 21.47
N ALA A 122 8.64 -6.23 20.40
CA ALA A 122 8.62 -5.68 19.05
C ALA A 122 7.55 -6.40 18.20
N VAL A 123 7.03 -5.69 17.20
CA VAL A 123 6.23 -6.28 16.13
C VAL A 123 6.98 -6.09 14.83
N PHE A 124 7.17 -7.18 14.12
CA PHE A 124 7.76 -7.18 12.77
C PHE A 124 6.67 -7.38 11.74
N ARG A 125 6.71 -6.60 10.66
CA ARG A 125 5.91 -6.78 9.46
C ARG A 125 6.84 -6.93 8.27
N PHE A 126 6.64 -7.96 7.45
CA PHE A 126 7.62 -8.30 6.43
C PHE A 126 7.03 -9.08 5.27
N THR A 127 7.69 -9.00 4.12
CA THR A 127 7.48 -9.84 2.94
C THR A 127 8.81 -10.37 2.38
N ASP A 128 9.91 -10.04 3.05
CA ASP A 128 11.26 -10.51 2.76
C ASP A 128 11.55 -11.89 3.41
N ALA A 129 12.81 -12.28 3.52
CA ALA A 129 13.23 -13.57 4.06
C ALA A 129 13.13 -13.69 5.60
N THR A 130 12.59 -12.69 6.32
CA THR A 130 12.55 -12.66 7.80
C THR A 130 11.95 -13.92 8.42
N TYR A 131 10.85 -14.42 7.86
CA TYR A 131 10.21 -15.64 8.36
C TYR A 131 11.15 -16.84 8.33
N ASP A 132 11.77 -17.10 7.19
CA ASP A 132 12.66 -18.25 6.99
C ASP A 132 13.93 -18.13 7.83
N GLU A 133 14.49 -16.93 7.94
CA GLU A 133 15.68 -16.66 8.76
C GLU A 133 15.42 -16.96 10.24
N ILE A 134 14.31 -16.47 10.80
CA ILE A 134 13.93 -16.72 12.19
C ILE A 134 13.64 -18.21 12.41
N LYS A 135 12.90 -18.85 11.53
CA LYS A 135 12.60 -20.29 11.64
C LYS A 135 13.86 -21.16 11.62
N LYS A 136 14.80 -20.83 10.74
CA LYS A 136 16.06 -21.57 10.61
C LYS A 136 16.95 -21.43 11.86
N ALA A 137 16.94 -20.24 12.49
CA ALA A 137 17.80 -19.94 13.62
C ALA A 137 17.20 -20.40 14.95
N GLY A 138 15.91 -20.62 15.02
CA GLY A 138 15.20 -20.82 16.26
C GLY A 138 15.02 -22.27 16.67
N GLY A 139 14.76 -22.45 17.97
CA GLY A 139 14.39 -23.71 18.61
C GLY A 139 12.93 -23.75 19.08
N ALA A 140 12.60 -24.72 19.90
CA ALA A 140 11.26 -24.75 20.52
C ALA A 140 11.02 -23.50 21.35
N GLY A 141 9.92 -22.80 21.08
CA GLY A 141 9.52 -21.61 21.84
C GLY A 141 9.08 -21.99 23.25
N ALA A 142 9.61 -21.30 24.25
CA ALA A 142 9.32 -21.57 25.66
C ALA A 142 8.24 -20.64 26.25
N GLY A 143 7.72 -19.68 25.47
CA GLY A 143 6.75 -18.70 25.94
C GLY A 143 5.73 -18.32 24.87
N GLY A 144 4.72 -17.54 25.25
CA GLY A 144 3.76 -16.93 24.35
C GLY A 144 4.07 -15.46 24.11
N CYS A 145 3.45 -14.90 23.09
CA CYS A 145 3.48 -13.48 22.82
C CYS A 145 2.12 -12.84 23.14
N ASP A 146 2.16 -11.55 23.47
CA ASP A 146 0.95 -10.80 23.72
C ASP A 146 0.24 -10.46 22.40
N ALA A 147 -0.95 -11.00 22.20
CA ALA A 147 -1.77 -10.69 21.04
C ALA A 147 -2.24 -9.23 21.02
N GLY A 148 -2.32 -8.58 22.19
CA GLY A 148 -2.64 -7.16 22.32
C GLY A 148 -1.60 -6.28 21.65
N LEU A 149 -0.31 -6.65 21.77
CA LEU A 149 0.78 -5.90 21.14
C LEU A 149 0.62 -5.76 19.61
N LEU A 150 0.26 -6.85 18.93
CA LEU A 150 0.00 -6.83 17.48
C LEU A 150 -1.17 -5.90 17.16
N LYS A 151 -2.28 -6.02 17.88
CA LYS A 151 -3.48 -5.20 17.69
C LYS A 151 -3.20 -3.71 17.93
N ASP A 152 -2.48 -3.39 18.99
CA ASP A 152 -2.13 -2.01 19.33
C ASP A 152 -1.20 -1.39 18.27
N THR A 153 -0.25 -2.18 17.75
CA THR A 153 0.62 -1.76 16.67
C THR A 153 -0.19 -1.48 15.40
N GLN A 154 -1.12 -2.37 15.01
CA GLN A 154 -1.99 -2.16 13.86
C GLN A 154 -2.84 -0.88 14.01
N ASN A 155 -3.45 -0.67 15.17
CA ASN A 155 -4.25 0.53 15.43
C ASN A 155 -3.39 1.79 15.36
N THR A 156 -2.20 1.76 15.94
CA THR A 156 -1.27 2.90 15.91
C THR A 156 -0.86 3.24 14.49
N THR A 157 -0.51 2.26 13.69
CA THR A 157 -0.13 2.47 12.29
C THR A 157 -1.25 3.16 11.52
N ARG A 158 -2.47 2.67 11.62
CA ARG A 158 -3.64 3.21 10.94
C ARG A 158 -3.95 4.66 11.32
N HIS A 159 -3.87 5.00 12.61
CA HIS A 159 -4.30 6.32 13.09
C HIS A 159 -3.18 7.37 13.18
N LYS A 160 -1.94 6.94 13.41
CA LYS A 160 -0.81 7.86 13.59
C LYS A 160 -0.07 8.14 12.28
N PHE A 161 0.21 7.10 11.52
CA PHE A 161 0.99 7.27 10.27
C PHE A 161 0.11 7.60 9.06
N LYS A 162 -1.21 7.34 9.14
CA LYS A 162 -2.15 7.52 8.02
C LYS A 162 -1.68 6.81 6.76
N SER A 163 -0.99 5.70 6.95
CA SER A 163 -0.42 4.87 5.89
C SER A 163 -1.07 3.50 5.93
N ASN A 164 -1.54 3.01 4.79
CA ASN A 164 -2.17 1.71 4.66
C ASN A 164 -1.11 0.63 4.43
N MET A 165 -0.44 0.24 5.51
CA MET A 165 0.56 -0.83 5.48
C MET A 165 0.00 -2.14 4.93
N GLU A 166 -1.26 -2.45 5.21
CA GLU A 166 -1.91 -3.66 4.72
C GLU A 166 -2.06 -3.64 3.19
N ALA A 167 -2.37 -2.49 2.61
CA ALA A 167 -2.39 -2.32 1.15
C ALA A 167 -0.98 -2.45 0.55
N ARG A 168 0.04 -1.92 1.24
CA ARG A 168 1.45 -2.08 0.83
C ARG A 168 1.87 -3.56 0.88
N LEU A 169 1.56 -4.28 1.94
CA LEU A 169 1.87 -5.71 2.07
C LEU A 169 1.14 -6.55 1.02
N LEU A 170 -0.08 -6.16 0.65
CA LEU A 170 -0.87 -6.86 -0.36
C LEU A 170 -0.17 -6.88 -1.74
N VAL A 171 0.61 -5.84 -2.08
CA VAL A 171 1.41 -5.82 -3.31
C VAL A 171 2.30 -7.05 -3.40
N ASP A 172 2.99 -7.37 -2.32
CA ASP A 172 3.92 -8.51 -2.27
C ASP A 172 3.20 -9.84 -1.99
N VAL A 173 2.11 -9.83 -1.24
CA VAL A 173 1.30 -11.03 -0.96
C VAL A 173 0.67 -11.59 -2.24
N LEU A 174 0.21 -10.71 -3.14
CA LEU A 174 -0.39 -11.12 -4.42
C LEU A 174 0.64 -11.31 -5.54
N SER A 175 1.89 -10.93 -5.33
CA SER A 175 2.98 -11.19 -6.27
C SER A 175 3.49 -12.63 -6.13
N PRO A 176 3.83 -13.33 -7.23
CA PRO A 176 4.51 -14.62 -7.18
C PRO A 176 5.97 -14.51 -6.72
N GLU A 177 6.57 -13.31 -6.83
CA GLU A 177 7.94 -13.05 -6.42
C GLU A 177 8.02 -12.78 -4.92
N ALA A 178 9.20 -12.99 -4.34
CA ALA A 178 9.47 -12.59 -2.96
C ALA A 178 9.39 -11.07 -2.86
N GLY A 179 8.75 -10.58 -1.81
CA GLY A 179 8.75 -9.15 -1.48
C GLY A 179 10.07 -8.73 -0.83
N GLY A 180 10.20 -7.44 -0.59
CA GLY A 180 11.36 -6.86 0.09
C GLY A 180 10.98 -5.93 1.24
N TYR A 181 9.70 -5.85 1.56
CA TYR A 181 9.22 -4.99 2.63
C TYR A 181 9.62 -5.53 4.00
N PHE A 182 10.08 -4.62 4.87
CA PHE A 182 10.35 -4.91 6.27
C PHE A 182 9.99 -3.70 7.13
N ALA A 183 9.31 -3.92 8.25
CA ALA A 183 9.07 -2.90 9.27
C ALA A 183 9.19 -3.52 10.66
N ALA A 184 9.80 -2.79 11.58
CA ALA A 184 9.94 -3.16 12.97
C ALA A 184 9.37 -2.04 13.86
N PHE A 185 8.34 -2.36 14.61
CA PHE A 185 7.78 -1.52 15.66
C PHE A 185 8.40 -1.92 16.98
N ILE A 186 9.19 -1.04 17.57
CA ILE A 186 9.99 -1.30 18.76
C ILE A 186 9.38 -0.53 19.93
N HIS A 187 9.25 -1.20 21.08
CA HIS A 187 8.97 -0.53 22.35
C HIS A 187 10.30 -0.31 23.07
N GLY A 188 10.92 0.85 22.81
CA GLY A 188 12.22 1.20 23.34
C GLY A 188 12.23 1.50 24.82
N ARG A 189 13.37 1.31 25.43
CA ARG A 189 13.61 1.56 26.86
C ARG A 189 14.55 2.72 27.12
N ARG A 190 15.57 2.88 26.27
CA ARG A 190 16.63 3.87 26.46
C ARG A 190 16.14 5.29 26.15
N TYR A 191 15.42 5.46 25.06
CA TYR A 191 14.84 6.74 24.64
C TYR A 191 13.38 6.87 25.09
N SER A 192 12.85 5.85 25.79
CA SER A 192 11.47 5.77 26.28
C SER A 192 10.43 5.97 25.18
N GLY A 193 10.77 5.51 23.97
CA GLY A 193 10.01 5.77 22.78
C GLY A 193 9.39 4.51 22.18
N LYS A 194 8.46 4.78 21.26
CA LYS A 194 7.98 3.80 20.32
C LYS A 194 8.57 4.18 18.98
N GLU A 195 9.45 3.35 18.46
CA GLU A 195 10.18 3.59 17.22
C GLU A 195 9.70 2.66 16.11
N LEU A 196 9.64 3.19 14.91
CA LEU A 196 9.43 2.46 13.67
C LEU A 196 10.68 2.56 12.80
N PHE A 197 11.23 1.42 12.46
CA PHE A 197 12.21 1.26 11.39
C PHE A 197 11.54 0.54 10.22
N GLU A 198 11.55 1.13 9.04
CA GLU A 198 10.87 0.61 7.85
C GLU A 198 11.81 0.60 6.65
N ILE A 199 11.74 -0.46 5.86
CA ILE A 199 12.36 -0.57 4.53
C ILE A 199 11.26 -0.88 3.53
N ASP A 200 11.09 -0.01 2.54
CA ASP A 200 10.18 -0.23 1.41
C ASP A 200 10.90 -0.07 0.07
N PRO A 201 11.35 -1.16 -0.54
CA PRO A 201 12.00 -1.12 -1.84
C PRO A 201 11.10 -0.65 -2.99
N ASN A 202 9.79 -0.60 -2.79
CA ASN A 202 8.86 -0.14 -3.83
C ASN A 202 8.79 1.39 -3.96
N LYS A 203 9.47 2.13 -3.08
CA LYS A 203 9.63 3.58 -3.20
C LYS A 203 10.73 3.94 -4.19
N GLY A 204 10.57 5.06 -4.90
CA GLY A 204 11.58 5.56 -5.84
C GLY A 204 12.81 6.14 -5.15
N SER A 205 12.62 6.78 -3.99
CA SER A 205 13.66 7.32 -3.10
C SER A 205 13.24 7.12 -1.65
N ASP A 206 14.15 7.41 -0.73
CA ASP A 206 13.83 7.35 0.71
C ASP A 206 13.21 6.01 1.11
N GLN A 207 13.83 4.90 0.66
CA GLN A 207 13.33 3.56 0.91
C GLN A 207 13.44 3.11 2.36
N VAL A 208 14.31 3.76 3.15
CA VAL A 208 14.53 3.44 4.56
C VAL A 208 14.03 4.59 5.42
N HIS A 209 13.08 4.32 6.29
CA HIS A 209 12.50 5.30 7.21
C HIS A 209 12.79 4.91 8.65
N PHE A 210 13.11 5.92 9.46
CA PHE A 210 13.16 5.81 10.90
C PHE A 210 12.34 6.93 11.52
N SER A 211 11.34 6.54 12.32
CA SER A 211 10.37 7.48 12.93
C SER A 211 10.04 7.09 14.36
N THR A 212 9.48 8.04 15.11
CA THR A 212 8.83 7.76 16.39
C THR A 212 7.33 7.90 16.25
N TYR A 213 6.59 7.17 17.08
CA TYR A 213 5.14 7.22 17.11
C TYR A 213 4.54 7.39 18.50
N GLU A 214 5.29 7.99 19.41
CA GLU A 214 4.74 8.44 20.70
C GLU A 214 3.73 9.57 20.52
N ASP A 215 2.77 9.65 21.47
CA ASP A 215 1.60 10.53 21.34
C ASP A 215 1.91 12.00 21.08
N ASN A 216 3.01 12.51 21.63
CA ASN A 216 3.40 13.90 21.51
C ASN A 216 4.66 14.13 20.64
N LYS A 217 5.22 13.07 20.05
CA LYS A 217 6.48 13.11 19.33
C LYS A 217 6.45 12.30 18.03
N ALA A 218 5.26 11.93 17.57
CA ALA A 218 5.15 11.19 16.31
C ALA A 218 5.72 12.03 15.17
N GLY A 219 6.65 11.45 14.41
CA GLY A 219 7.26 12.09 13.27
C GLY A 219 8.41 11.29 12.71
N GLU A 220 8.69 11.54 11.46
CA GLU A 220 9.86 10.98 10.79
C GLU A 220 11.13 11.65 11.32
N TRP A 221 12.10 10.86 11.73
CA TRP A 221 13.41 11.32 12.15
C TRP A 221 14.42 11.28 11.01
N MET A 222 14.34 10.26 10.19
CA MET A 222 15.25 10.08 9.06
C MET A 222 14.55 9.35 7.91
N ALA A 223 14.84 9.81 6.70
CA ALA A 223 14.56 9.12 5.46
C ALA A 223 15.89 8.93 4.72
N LEU A 224 16.19 7.71 4.32
CA LEU A 224 17.46 7.32 3.72
C LEU A 224 17.20 6.51 2.45
N ASN A 225 18.12 6.56 1.51
CA ASN A 225 18.14 5.59 0.43
C ASN A 225 18.75 4.27 0.91
N LEU A 226 18.32 3.18 0.28
CA LEU A 226 18.92 1.87 0.52
C LEU A 226 20.44 1.90 0.33
N PHE A 227 21.14 1.45 1.33
CA PHE A 227 22.59 1.30 1.31
C PHE A 227 22.99 -0.04 0.68
N ASP A 228 22.21 -1.11 0.93
CA ASP A 228 22.41 -2.42 0.34
C ASP A 228 21.98 -2.47 -1.13
N ARG A 229 22.92 -2.31 -2.03
CA ARG A 229 22.69 -2.31 -3.48
C ARG A 229 22.24 -3.66 -4.06
N ARG A 230 22.16 -4.70 -3.26
CA ARG A 230 21.61 -6.01 -3.68
C ARG A 230 20.07 -5.97 -3.70
N ILE A 231 19.47 -5.06 -2.96
CA ILE A 231 18.02 -4.84 -2.96
C ILE A 231 17.67 -3.98 -4.17
N VAL A 232 16.84 -4.51 -5.05
CA VAL A 232 16.35 -3.77 -6.21
C VAL A 232 15.21 -2.85 -5.77
N ALA A 233 15.49 -1.55 -5.74
CA ALA A 233 14.51 -0.53 -5.42
C ALA A 233 13.83 0.03 -6.67
N GLY A 234 12.60 0.50 -6.53
CA GLY A 234 11.84 1.21 -7.56
C GLY A 234 10.38 0.81 -7.58
N HIS A 235 9.58 1.69 -8.12
CA HIS A 235 8.13 1.47 -8.22
C HIS A 235 7.81 0.19 -9.00
N PRO A 236 6.74 -0.53 -8.63
CA PRO A 236 6.32 -1.75 -9.33
C PRO A 236 5.66 -1.44 -10.69
N SER A 237 5.26 -0.21 -10.91
CA SER A 237 4.61 0.28 -12.14
C SER A 237 5.03 1.73 -12.44
N ASP A 238 4.71 2.22 -13.63
CA ASP A 238 5.02 3.58 -14.05
C ASP A 238 3.88 4.12 -14.94
N ILE A 239 3.45 5.36 -14.68
CA ILE A 239 2.43 6.06 -15.45
C ILE A 239 3.10 6.70 -16.67
N LYS A 240 2.73 6.25 -17.88
CA LYS A 240 3.29 6.78 -19.14
C LYS A 240 2.46 7.89 -19.73
N HIS A 241 1.16 7.86 -19.51
CA HIS A 241 0.24 8.88 -19.97
C HIS A 241 -0.90 9.05 -18.97
N LEU A 242 -1.34 10.27 -18.78
CA LEU A 242 -2.45 10.60 -17.90
C LEU A 242 -3.37 11.59 -18.61
N ALA A 243 -4.62 11.21 -18.79
CA ALA A 243 -5.69 12.07 -19.28
C ALA A 243 -6.62 12.43 -18.11
N LEU A 244 -6.85 13.72 -17.91
CA LEU A 244 -7.67 14.25 -16.83
C LEU A 244 -8.88 15.00 -17.39
N ASP A 245 -10.05 14.71 -16.85
CA ASP A 245 -11.28 15.46 -17.04
C ASP A 245 -11.78 15.86 -15.64
N VAL A 246 -11.67 17.15 -15.32
CA VAL A 246 -11.84 17.64 -13.94
C VAL A 246 -12.73 18.87 -13.93
N THR A 247 -13.71 18.85 -13.04
CA THR A 247 -14.60 19.97 -12.78
C THR A 247 -14.33 20.55 -11.40
N PHE A 248 -14.14 21.87 -11.34
CA PHE A 248 -14.06 22.62 -10.10
C PHE A 248 -15.37 23.37 -9.87
N GLU A 249 -15.95 23.14 -8.70
CA GLU A 249 -17.19 23.82 -8.32
C GLU A 249 -16.91 25.04 -7.43
N LYS A 250 -17.87 25.94 -7.38
CA LYS A 250 -17.77 27.25 -6.68
C LYS A 250 -17.37 27.12 -5.20
N GLY A 251 -17.69 26.01 -4.54
CA GLY A 251 -17.35 25.75 -3.14
C GLY A 251 -15.99 25.11 -2.90
N GLY A 252 -15.14 24.97 -3.95
CA GLY A 252 -13.87 24.26 -3.84
C GLY A 252 -14.02 22.73 -3.89
N ASN A 253 -15.19 22.23 -4.28
CA ASN A 253 -15.38 20.82 -4.60
C ASN A 253 -14.66 20.53 -5.91
N LEU A 254 -14.12 19.31 -5.99
CA LEU A 254 -13.48 18.76 -7.18
C LEU A 254 -14.16 17.44 -7.51
N GLU A 255 -14.55 17.29 -8.77
CA GLU A 255 -14.93 16.02 -9.36
C GLU A 255 -13.99 15.73 -10.52
N GLY A 256 -13.43 14.52 -10.55
CA GLY A 256 -12.43 14.15 -11.54
C GLY A 256 -12.64 12.75 -12.11
N LYS A 257 -12.26 12.62 -13.38
CA LYS A 257 -12.03 11.36 -14.05
C LYS A 257 -10.61 11.35 -14.59
N ALA A 258 -9.79 10.46 -14.07
CA ALA A 258 -8.42 10.26 -14.53
C ALA A 258 -8.31 8.94 -15.29
N THR A 259 -7.69 8.94 -16.45
CA THR A 259 -7.34 7.73 -17.21
C THR A 259 -5.83 7.68 -17.35
N ALA A 260 -5.20 6.75 -16.63
CA ALA A 260 -3.76 6.54 -16.64
C ALA A 260 -3.39 5.33 -17.50
N GLU A 261 -2.52 5.50 -18.50
CA GLU A 261 -1.83 4.40 -19.17
C GLU A 261 -0.62 4.01 -18.31
N ILE A 262 -0.66 2.82 -17.75
CA ILE A 262 0.35 2.32 -16.83
C ILE A 262 1.13 1.18 -17.49
N VAL A 263 2.43 1.10 -17.20
CA VAL A 263 3.27 -0.04 -17.55
C VAL A 263 3.70 -0.78 -16.29
N ALA A 264 3.55 -2.11 -16.29
CA ALA A 264 4.10 -2.96 -15.25
C ALA A 264 5.63 -3.00 -15.37
N LEU A 265 6.36 -2.73 -14.29
CA LEU A 265 7.83 -2.80 -14.24
C LEU A 265 8.34 -4.12 -13.70
N ARG A 266 7.47 -4.92 -13.04
CA ARG A 266 7.79 -6.24 -12.48
C ARG A 266 6.82 -7.30 -13.00
N ASN A 267 7.28 -8.54 -13.02
CA ASN A 267 6.40 -9.68 -13.28
C ASN A 267 5.46 -9.91 -12.11
N GLY A 268 4.25 -10.36 -12.41
CA GLY A 268 3.26 -10.69 -11.39
C GLY A 268 2.61 -9.48 -10.71
N LEU A 269 2.73 -8.27 -11.29
CA LEU A 269 2.07 -7.09 -10.77
C LEU A 269 0.56 -7.33 -10.66
N ARG A 270 0.04 -7.22 -9.46
CA ARG A 270 -1.36 -7.47 -9.14
C ARG A 270 -2.03 -6.31 -8.42
N VAL A 271 -1.25 -5.45 -7.78
CA VAL A 271 -1.73 -4.28 -7.05
C VAL A 271 -0.95 -3.05 -7.49
N VAL A 272 -1.67 -1.99 -7.84
CA VAL A 272 -1.10 -0.71 -8.29
C VAL A 272 -1.40 0.34 -7.24
N PRO A 273 -0.41 0.77 -6.43
CA PRO A 273 -0.57 1.89 -5.52
C PRO A 273 -0.61 3.21 -6.29
N LEU A 274 -1.46 4.12 -5.87
CA LEU A 274 -1.63 5.45 -6.43
C LEU A 274 -1.87 6.47 -5.32
N ASN A 275 -1.21 7.63 -5.40
CA ASN A 275 -1.42 8.73 -4.48
C ASN A 275 -2.71 9.48 -4.81
N LEU A 276 -3.35 9.99 -3.78
CA LEU A 276 -4.49 10.89 -3.89
C LEU A 276 -4.62 11.71 -2.60
N PHE A 277 -4.99 12.97 -2.72
CA PHE A 277 -5.16 13.84 -1.56
C PHE A 277 -6.21 13.26 -0.58
N PRO A 278 -5.99 13.32 0.74
CA PRO A 278 -6.81 12.57 1.73
C PRO A 278 -8.30 12.86 1.68
N SER A 279 -8.71 14.07 1.30
CA SER A 279 -10.14 14.43 1.20
C SER A 279 -10.78 14.05 -0.12
N LEU A 280 -9.99 13.64 -1.12
CA LEU A 280 -10.48 13.11 -2.38
C LEU A 280 -10.71 11.61 -2.24
N ARG A 281 -11.92 11.17 -2.57
CA ARG A 281 -12.29 9.76 -2.41
C ARG A 281 -12.65 9.15 -3.76
N VAL A 282 -12.11 7.97 -3.99
CA VAL A 282 -12.39 7.18 -5.18
C VAL A 282 -13.82 6.67 -5.12
N GLN A 283 -14.55 6.87 -6.21
CA GLN A 283 -15.94 6.42 -6.38
C GLN A 283 -16.01 5.15 -7.21
N ARG A 284 -15.19 5.06 -8.26
CA ARG A 284 -15.15 3.93 -9.17
C ARG A 284 -13.75 3.78 -9.77
N VAL A 285 -13.37 2.54 -9.99
CA VAL A 285 -12.17 2.18 -10.76
C VAL A 285 -12.55 1.18 -11.84
N SER A 286 -11.95 1.32 -13.01
CA SER A 286 -11.99 0.31 -14.05
C SER A 286 -10.59 0.07 -14.63
N VAL A 287 -10.34 -1.18 -15.02
CA VAL A 287 -9.11 -1.63 -15.70
C VAL A 287 -9.53 -2.22 -17.04
N ASP A 288 -8.97 -1.75 -18.13
CA ASP A 288 -9.40 -2.13 -19.50
C ASP A 288 -10.92 -1.99 -19.72
N GLY A 289 -11.54 -0.97 -19.11
CA GLY A 289 -12.98 -0.70 -19.20
C GLY A 289 -13.86 -1.60 -18.30
N GLN A 290 -13.30 -2.57 -17.60
CA GLN A 290 -14.02 -3.44 -16.69
C GLN A 290 -13.89 -2.93 -15.25
N ALA A 291 -14.98 -2.96 -14.48
CA ALA A 291 -14.97 -2.55 -13.06
C ALA A 291 -13.95 -3.38 -12.27
N ALA A 292 -13.13 -2.71 -11.47
CA ALA A 292 -12.07 -3.30 -10.68
C ALA A 292 -12.21 -2.97 -9.20
N THR A 293 -11.73 -3.87 -8.35
CA THR A 293 -11.63 -3.65 -6.90
C THR A 293 -10.54 -2.64 -6.60
N PHE A 294 -10.80 -1.76 -5.65
CA PHE A 294 -9.80 -0.85 -5.11
C PHE A 294 -9.82 -0.84 -3.59
N ILE A 295 -8.73 -0.40 -3.02
CA ILE A 295 -8.51 -0.27 -1.58
C ILE A 295 -8.33 1.20 -1.29
N GLN A 296 -9.18 1.77 -0.45
CA GLN A 296 -9.04 3.12 0.11
C GLN A 296 -9.84 3.16 1.40
N GLU A 297 -9.16 3.25 2.53
CA GLU A 297 -9.80 3.40 3.84
C GLU A 297 -10.30 4.83 4.06
N ASN A 298 -10.86 5.14 5.20
CA ASN A 298 -11.30 6.50 5.47
C ASN A 298 -10.10 7.48 5.52
N LYS A 299 -10.36 8.75 5.28
CA LYS A 299 -9.32 9.81 5.15
C LYS A 299 -8.41 9.99 6.38
N ASN A 300 -8.80 9.48 7.53
CA ASN A 300 -7.98 9.56 8.75
C ASN A 300 -7.01 8.39 8.88
N GLU A 301 -7.21 7.32 8.10
CA GLU A 301 -6.38 6.13 8.09
C GLU A 301 -5.55 6.02 6.80
N ASP A 302 -6.10 6.52 5.68
CA ASP A 302 -5.51 6.31 4.37
C ASP A 302 -5.75 7.52 3.47
N ALA A 303 -4.68 8.14 3.04
CA ALA A 303 -4.73 9.21 2.04
C ALA A 303 -4.85 8.63 0.63
N ASP A 304 -4.05 7.62 0.34
CA ASP A 304 -3.83 7.04 -0.96
C ASP A 304 -4.85 5.95 -1.28
N PHE A 305 -4.70 5.31 -2.43
CA PHE A 305 -5.48 4.14 -2.76
C PHE A 305 -4.66 3.13 -3.58
N ALA A 306 -5.13 1.90 -3.64
CA ALA A 306 -4.52 0.86 -4.45
C ALA A 306 -5.56 0.16 -5.31
N VAL A 307 -5.23 -0.11 -6.56
CA VAL A 307 -6.08 -0.84 -7.50
C VAL A 307 -5.67 -2.30 -7.55
N VAL A 308 -6.61 -3.20 -7.29
CA VAL A 308 -6.38 -4.65 -7.42
C VAL A 308 -6.75 -5.08 -8.83
N LEU A 309 -5.76 -5.50 -9.59
CA LEU A 309 -5.92 -5.92 -10.98
C LEU A 309 -6.64 -7.27 -11.06
N PRO A 310 -7.43 -7.52 -12.12
CA PRO A 310 -8.16 -8.80 -12.27
C PRO A 310 -7.23 -10.01 -12.49
N ARG A 311 -6.03 -9.78 -13.02
CA ARG A 311 -5.00 -10.79 -13.26
C ARG A 311 -3.59 -10.24 -12.99
N PRO A 312 -2.60 -11.09 -12.74
CA PRO A 312 -1.21 -10.66 -12.69
C PRO A 312 -0.72 -10.24 -14.09
N LEU A 313 0.09 -9.18 -14.14
CA LEU A 313 0.69 -8.64 -15.35
C LEU A 313 2.18 -9.02 -15.45
N LYS A 314 2.71 -9.04 -16.66
CA LYS A 314 4.13 -9.23 -16.94
C LYS A 314 4.83 -7.88 -17.02
N ALA A 315 6.12 -7.86 -16.72
CA ALA A 315 6.95 -6.67 -16.95
C ALA A 315 6.86 -6.21 -18.41
N GLY A 316 6.70 -4.91 -18.63
CA GLY A 316 6.49 -4.28 -19.94
C GLY A 316 5.04 -4.27 -20.43
N GLU A 317 4.13 -4.97 -19.77
CA GLU A 317 2.71 -4.98 -20.15
C GLU A 317 2.06 -3.64 -19.80
N LYS A 318 1.32 -3.07 -20.77
CA LYS A 318 0.60 -1.79 -20.62
C LYS A 318 -0.88 -2.04 -20.41
N PHE A 319 -1.51 -1.20 -19.61
CA PHE A 319 -2.93 -1.27 -19.32
C PHE A 319 -3.47 0.08 -18.86
N PRO A 320 -4.72 0.43 -19.19
CA PRO A 320 -5.35 1.64 -18.69
C PRO A 320 -6.07 1.40 -17.37
N ILE A 321 -5.88 2.33 -16.43
CA ILE A 321 -6.74 2.47 -15.25
C ILE A 321 -7.54 3.75 -15.40
N THR A 322 -8.86 3.65 -15.30
CA THR A 322 -9.74 4.83 -15.21
C THR A 322 -10.30 4.91 -13.80
N THR A 323 -10.09 6.06 -13.15
CA THR A 323 -10.56 6.35 -11.79
C THR A 323 -11.50 7.55 -11.81
N THR A 324 -12.70 7.42 -11.23
CA THR A 324 -13.54 8.56 -10.88
C THR A 324 -13.41 8.85 -9.40
N TYR A 325 -13.25 10.12 -9.06
CA TYR A 325 -13.00 10.55 -7.71
C TYR A 325 -13.60 11.93 -7.45
N ALA A 326 -13.92 12.22 -6.21
CA ALA A 326 -14.47 13.51 -5.83
C ALA A 326 -14.10 13.86 -4.38
N GLY A 327 -14.17 15.14 -4.07
CA GLY A 327 -13.96 15.64 -2.72
C GLY A 327 -13.80 17.14 -2.69
N LYS A 328 -13.26 17.63 -1.58
CA LYS A 328 -13.05 19.06 -1.35
C LYS A 328 -11.72 19.29 -0.62
N ASP A 329 -11.41 20.55 -0.39
CA ASP A 329 -10.18 20.95 0.31
C ASP A 329 -8.87 20.68 -0.47
N ALA A 330 -8.92 20.04 -1.64
CA ALA A 330 -7.77 19.85 -2.53
C ALA A 330 -7.48 21.12 -3.37
N VAL A 331 -8.49 21.98 -3.51
CA VAL A 331 -8.42 23.21 -4.29
C VAL A 331 -9.04 24.35 -3.49
N ILE A 332 -8.36 25.50 -3.43
CA ILE A 332 -8.86 26.71 -2.79
C ILE A 332 -9.32 27.69 -3.88
N ASN A 333 -10.53 28.23 -3.71
CA ASN A 333 -11.00 29.38 -4.48
C ASN A 333 -10.33 30.65 -3.91
N THR A 334 -9.50 31.31 -4.68
CA THR A 334 -8.81 32.54 -4.29
C THR A 334 -9.56 33.81 -4.68
N GLY A 335 -10.77 33.69 -5.21
CA GLY A 335 -11.61 34.79 -5.69
C GLY A 335 -11.55 34.99 -7.20
N ASP A 336 -12.51 35.74 -7.74
CA ASP A 336 -12.59 36.15 -9.16
C ASP A 336 -12.50 34.98 -10.16
N GLY A 337 -12.95 33.78 -9.74
CA GLY A 337 -12.89 32.57 -10.56
C GLY A 337 -11.52 31.88 -10.59
N ASN A 338 -10.59 32.31 -9.76
CA ASN A 338 -9.27 31.70 -9.66
C ASN A 338 -9.28 30.57 -8.62
N TYR A 339 -8.65 29.45 -8.97
CA TYR A 339 -8.49 28.29 -8.10
C TYR A 339 -7.01 27.92 -7.95
N TYR A 340 -6.61 27.58 -6.74
CA TYR A 340 -5.25 27.15 -6.43
C TYR A 340 -5.27 25.70 -5.87
N PRO A 341 -4.60 24.74 -6.53
CA PRO A 341 -4.51 23.36 -6.00
C PRO A 341 -3.52 23.32 -4.82
N VAL A 342 -4.04 23.15 -3.61
CA VAL A 342 -3.24 23.03 -2.38
C VAL A 342 -2.67 21.64 -2.20
N ALA A 343 -3.27 20.65 -2.83
CA ALA A 343 -2.81 19.28 -2.84
C ALA A 343 -1.54 19.05 -3.69
N ARG A 344 -0.98 20.10 -4.27
CA ARG A 344 0.15 20.02 -5.21
C ARG A 344 -0.14 18.99 -6.31
N ASP A 345 0.61 17.87 -6.34
CA ASP A 345 0.45 16.85 -7.36
C ASP A 345 -0.63 15.81 -7.01
N ASP A 346 -1.13 15.77 -5.77
CA ASP A 346 -2.07 14.74 -5.30
C ASP A 346 -3.54 15.10 -5.53
N TRP A 347 -3.87 16.18 -6.24
CA TRP A 347 -5.26 16.50 -6.58
C TRP A 347 -5.84 15.61 -7.71
N TYR A 348 -5.03 14.72 -8.25
CA TYR A 348 -5.39 13.65 -9.18
C TYR A 348 -4.61 12.38 -8.86
N PRO A 349 -5.09 11.19 -9.27
CA PRO A 349 -4.34 9.94 -9.10
C PRO A 349 -2.96 10.02 -9.78
N ASN A 350 -1.90 9.86 -9.02
CA ASN A 350 -0.54 9.86 -9.53
C ASN A 350 0.29 8.72 -8.92
N GLN A 351 1.55 8.61 -9.28
CA GLN A 351 2.45 7.60 -8.80
C GLN A 351 3.03 8.01 -7.43
N PRO A 352 3.11 7.09 -6.43
CA PRO A 352 3.70 7.33 -5.11
C PRO A 352 5.15 7.78 -5.14
#